data_12116189d54a0cd692714fc8fc7278e1
#
_entry.id   12116189d54a0cd692714fc8fc7278e1
#
_cell.length_a   1.000
_cell.length_b   1.000
_cell.length_c   1.000
_cell.angle_alpha   90.00
_cell.angle_beta   90.00
_cell.angle_gamma   90.00
#
_symmetry.space_group_name_H-M   'P 1'
#
loop_
_entity.id
_entity.type
_entity.pdbx_description
1 polymer ?
#
loop_
_entity_poly.entity_id
_entity_poly.type
_entity_poly.pdbx_seq_one_letter_code
_entity_poly.pdbx_strand_id
1 'polypeptide(L)'
;AMELLVEENFYRTSNRKIYRAMLELSDVGEVIDQITLTERLKAQGEIEAVGGAAYLAELVQSVASSANIRYHCKIVRDKALLRELINTSTEVLTRGYEGSSSIDDLLDFAERSVFGIVQGKLDRSFTPINSIIKESLDLVDKLSKRKEHITGVPTGFYDLDDITAGLQPSDLVV
;
A
#
# COMPACT_ATOMS: atom_id res chain seq x y z
N ALA A 1 -5.82 7.65 -9.12
CA ALA A 1 -6.18 7.60 -7.69
C ALA A 1 -6.56 6.19 -7.27
N MET A 2 -7.31 5.47 -8.07
CA MET A 2 -7.83 4.12 -7.77
C MET A 2 -6.72 3.09 -7.51
N GLU A 3 -5.57 3.21 -8.15
CA GLU A 3 -4.40 2.35 -7.90
C GLU A 3 -3.64 2.71 -6.60
N LEU A 4 -3.88 3.89 -6.06
CA LEU A 4 -3.07 4.46 -4.97
C LEU A 4 -3.80 4.52 -3.63
N LEU A 5 -5.12 4.53 -3.64
CA LEU A 5 -5.97 4.69 -2.46
C LEU A 5 -7.01 3.58 -2.37
N VAL A 6 -7.47 3.35 -1.15
CA VAL A 6 -8.64 2.56 -0.81
C VAL A 6 -9.57 3.39 0.06
N GLU A 7 -10.80 2.93 0.24
CA GLU A 7 -11.81 3.66 1.01
C GLU A 7 -11.38 3.93 2.46
N GLU A 8 -10.64 3.02 3.08
CA GLU A 8 -10.15 3.12 4.46
C GLU A 8 -9.12 4.25 4.63
N ASN A 9 -8.51 4.71 3.54
CA ASN A 9 -7.57 5.81 3.60
C ASN A 9 -8.25 7.14 3.96
N PHE A 10 -9.56 7.25 3.76
CA PHE A 10 -10.29 8.45 4.11
C PHE A 10 -10.75 8.42 5.57
N TYR A 11 -10.55 9.53 6.28
CA TYR A 11 -10.93 9.66 7.68
C TYR A 11 -12.46 9.76 7.87
N ARG A 12 -13.10 10.66 7.09
CA ARG A 12 -14.55 10.88 7.17
C ARG A 12 -15.29 9.74 6.49
N THR A 13 -16.28 9.17 7.17
CA THR A 13 -17.14 8.12 6.62
C THR A 13 -17.87 8.59 5.34
N SER A 14 -18.27 9.88 5.27
CA SER A 14 -18.84 10.47 4.05
C SER A 14 -17.91 10.32 2.86
N ASN A 15 -16.62 10.64 3.03
CA ASN A 15 -15.64 10.53 1.95
C ASN A 15 -15.33 9.07 1.58
N ARG A 16 -15.39 8.12 2.52
CA ARG A 16 -15.30 6.69 2.23
C ARG A 16 -16.42 6.24 1.30
N LYS A 17 -17.65 6.59 1.65
CA LYS A 17 -18.85 6.26 0.85
C LYS A 17 -18.78 6.87 -0.55
N ILE A 18 -18.39 8.14 -0.65
CA ILE A 18 -18.19 8.81 -1.94
C ILE A 18 -17.13 8.07 -2.76
N TYR A 19 -15.99 7.73 -2.15
CA TYR A 19 -14.92 7.04 -2.86
C TYR A 19 -15.31 5.64 -3.30
N ARG A 20 -16.06 4.89 -2.48
CA ARG A 20 -16.64 3.58 -2.84
C ARG A 20 -17.56 3.70 -4.04
N ALA A 21 -18.49 4.67 -4.03
CA ALA A 21 -19.39 4.90 -5.16
C ALA A 21 -18.62 5.26 -6.45
N MET A 22 -17.51 6.00 -6.34
CA MET A 22 -16.61 6.27 -7.48
C MET A 22 -15.94 4.99 -8.01
N LEU A 23 -15.50 4.09 -7.13
CA LEU A 23 -14.91 2.80 -7.54
C LEU A 23 -15.96 1.94 -8.28
N GLU A 24 -17.17 1.84 -7.73
CA GLU A 24 -18.26 1.09 -8.35
C GLU A 24 -18.64 1.62 -9.75
N LEU A 25 -18.69 2.95 -9.92
CA LEU A 25 -18.92 3.57 -11.24
C LEU A 25 -17.80 3.21 -12.22
N SER A 26 -16.55 3.25 -11.74
CA SER A 26 -15.40 2.85 -12.55
C SER A 26 -15.45 1.40 -12.99
N ASP A 27 -15.84 0.50 -12.09
CA ASP A 27 -15.87 -0.95 -12.35
C ASP A 27 -16.89 -1.32 -13.42
N VAL A 28 -18.00 -0.57 -13.52
CA VAL A 28 -19.00 -0.74 -14.58
C VAL A 28 -18.70 0.10 -15.83
N GLY A 29 -17.59 0.83 -15.84
CA GLY A 29 -17.18 1.66 -16.98
C GLY A 29 -18.00 2.94 -17.17
N GLU A 30 -18.74 3.38 -16.15
CA GLU A 30 -19.51 4.62 -16.19
C GLU A 30 -18.63 5.85 -15.96
N VAL A 31 -19.03 6.98 -16.54
CA VAL A 31 -18.34 8.26 -16.33
C VAL A 31 -18.50 8.71 -14.88
N ILE A 32 -17.42 9.12 -14.26
CA ILE A 32 -17.42 9.65 -12.89
C ILE A 32 -17.53 11.17 -12.94
N ASP A 33 -18.73 11.68 -12.74
CA ASP A 33 -19.02 13.10 -12.59
C ASP A 33 -19.98 13.35 -11.42
N GLN A 34 -20.31 14.61 -11.16
CA GLN A 34 -21.20 14.98 -10.06
C GLN A 34 -22.60 14.38 -10.21
N ILE A 35 -23.09 14.24 -11.43
CA ILE A 35 -24.45 13.77 -11.71
C ILE A 35 -24.53 12.26 -11.48
N THR A 36 -23.66 11.50 -12.12
CA THR A 36 -23.60 10.04 -12.02
C THR A 36 -23.33 9.60 -10.58
N LEU A 37 -22.42 10.30 -9.87
CA LEU A 37 -22.12 10.03 -8.47
C LEU A 37 -23.32 10.34 -7.56
N THR A 38 -24.03 11.45 -7.81
CA THR A 38 -25.25 11.78 -7.04
C THR A 38 -26.31 10.71 -7.22
N GLU A 39 -26.57 10.27 -8.45
CA GLU A 39 -27.57 9.25 -8.74
C GLU A 39 -27.17 7.88 -8.14
N ARG A 40 -25.91 7.51 -8.18
CA ARG A 40 -25.39 6.28 -7.54
C ARG A 40 -25.65 6.32 -6.03
N LEU A 41 -25.27 7.41 -5.36
CA LEU A 41 -25.46 7.59 -3.91
C LEU A 41 -26.94 7.65 -3.52
N LYS A 42 -27.81 8.21 -4.36
CA LYS A 42 -29.27 8.17 -4.16
C LYS A 42 -29.83 6.75 -4.27
N ALA A 43 -29.42 6.00 -5.30
CA ALA A 43 -29.84 4.63 -5.48
C ALA A 43 -29.45 3.73 -4.30
N GLN A 44 -28.32 4.03 -3.64
CA GLN A 44 -27.85 3.34 -2.44
C GLN A 44 -28.49 3.87 -1.13
N GLY A 45 -29.29 4.94 -1.20
CA GLY A 45 -29.86 5.60 -0.01
C GLY A 45 -28.83 6.33 0.86
N GLU A 46 -27.63 6.59 0.31
CA GLU A 46 -26.49 7.16 1.06
C GLU A 46 -26.29 8.66 0.83
N ILE A 47 -27.04 9.29 -0.05
CA ILE A 47 -26.86 10.70 -0.43
C ILE A 47 -26.92 11.66 0.78
N GLU A 48 -27.86 11.46 1.70
CA GLU A 48 -27.98 12.30 2.90
C GLU A 48 -26.82 12.05 3.89
N ALA A 49 -26.39 10.79 4.00
CA ALA A 49 -25.29 10.43 4.90
C ALA A 49 -23.92 11.00 4.46
N VAL A 50 -23.79 11.35 3.18
CA VAL A 50 -22.56 11.99 2.67
C VAL A 50 -22.61 13.52 2.69
N GLY A 51 -23.75 14.12 3.04
CA GLY A 51 -23.94 15.57 3.09
C GLY A 51 -24.67 16.15 1.88
N GLY A 52 -25.40 15.30 1.14
CA GLY A 52 -26.22 15.70 0.02
C GLY A 52 -25.42 16.14 -1.23
N ALA A 53 -26.16 16.52 -2.27
CA ALA A 53 -25.58 17.02 -3.51
C ALA A 53 -24.76 18.33 -3.31
N ALA A 54 -25.09 19.10 -2.29
CA ALA A 54 -24.36 20.34 -1.97
C ALA A 54 -22.91 20.05 -1.55
N TYR A 55 -22.68 19.02 -0.73
CA TYR A 55 -21.33 18.62 -0.33
C TYR A 55 -20.52 18.09 -1.51
N LEU A 56 -21.14 17.35 -2.43
CA LEU A 56 -20.47 16.90 -3.66
C LEU A 56 -20.05 18.09 -4.54
N ALA A 57 -20.91 19.11 -4.67
CA ALA A 57 -20.59 20.33 -5.40
C ALA A 57 -19.44 21.11 -4.74
N GLU A 58 -19.42 21.20 -3.42
CA GLU A 58 -18.32 21.83 -2.66
C GLU A 58 -17.00 21.09 -2.88
N LEU A 59 -16.98 19.75 -2.87
CA LEU A 59 -15.79 18.96 -3.13
C LEU A 59 -15.23 19.23 -4.52
N VAL A 60 -16.08 19.27 -5.55
CA VAL A 60 -15.66 19.57 -6.92
C VAL A 60 -15.05 20.97 -7.03
N GLN A 61 -15.65 21.96 -6.36
CA GLN A 61 -15.18 23.36 -6.40
C GLN A 61 -13.90 23.57 -5.57
N SER A 62 -13.64 22.72 -4.57
CA SER A 62 -12.48 22.85 -3.68
C SER A 62 -11.16 22.52 -4.36
N VAL A 63 -11.18 21.86 -5.51
CA VAL A 63 -9.97 21.41 -6.24
C VAL A 63 -9.76 22.28 -7.48
N ALA A 64 -8.71 23.09 -7.46
CA ALA A 64 -8.38 23.95 -8.59
C ALA A 64 -7.80 23.18 -9.81
N SER A 65 -7.17 22.03 -9.62
CA SER A 65 -6.54 21.23 -10.68
C SER A 65 -6.31 19.79 -10.28
N SER A 66 -6.51 18.87 -11.22
CA SER A 66 -6.19 17.44 -11.07
C SER A 66 -4.71 17.11 -11.34
N ALA A 67 -3.90 18.10 -11.74
CA ALA A 67 -2.50 17.87 -12.16
C ALA A 67 -1.63 17.19 -11.09
N ASN A 68 -1.92 17.44 -9.81
CA ASN A 68 -1.14 16.92 -8.68
C ASN A 68 -1.82 15.76 -7.94
N ILE A 69 -2.73 15.03 -8.60
CA ILE A 69 -3.51 13.97 -7.96
C ILE A 69 -2.64 12.92 -7.25
N ARG A 70 -1.53 12.51 -7.85
CA ARG A 70 -0.61 11.54 -7.24
C ARG A 70 -0.03 12.04 -5.91
N TYR A 71 0.32 13.32 -5.85
CA TYR A 71 0.84 13.93 -4.63
C TYR A 71 -0.25 14.01 -3.54
N HIS A 72 -1.48 14.38 -3.91
CA HIS A 72 -2.61 14.41 -2.99
C HIS A 72 -2.94 13.00 -2.47
N CYS A 73 -2.95 11.98 -3.35
CA CYS A 73 -3.14 10.59 -2.94
C CYS A 73 -2.06 10.15 -1.93
N LYS A 74 -0.80 10.54 -2.16
CA LYS A 74 0.29 10.24 -1.21
C LYS A 74 0.02 10.86 0.16
N ILE A 75 -0.39 12.15 0.21
CA ILE A 75 -0.74 12.82 1.49
C ILE A 75 -1.85 12.06 2.22
N VAL A 76 -2.92 11.70 1.52
CA VAL A 76 -4.05 10.97 2.12
C VAL A 76 -3.59 9.63 2.69
N ARG A 77 -2.80 8.87 1.92
CA ARG A 77 -2.24 7.59 2.36
C ARG A 77 -1.31 7.73 3.55
N ASP A 78 -0.39 8.70 3.53
CA ASP A 78 0.56 8.93 4.63
C ASP A 78 -0.20 9.29 5.93
N LYS A 79 -1.27 10.07 5.83
CA LYS A 79 -2.14 10.39 6.97
C LYS A 79 -2.97 9.20 7.44
N ALA A 80 -3.38 8.31 6.54
CA ALA A 80 -4.06 7.06 6.89
C ALA A 80 -3.13 6.13 7.68
N LEU A 81 -1.90 5.90 7.18
CA LEU A 81 -0.89 5.10 7.85
C LEU A 81 -0.53 5.64 9.24
N LEU A 82 -0.43 6.98 9.37
CA LEU A 82 -0.19 7.59 10.67
C LEU A 82 -1.33 7.31 11.66
N ARG A 83 -2.58 7.40 11.22
CA ARG A 83 -3.74 7.06 12.06
C ARG A 83 -3.75 5.59 12.46
N GLU A 84 -3.44 4.70 11.54
CA GLU A 84 -3.35 3.27 11.81
C GLU A 84 -2.27 2.98 12.86
N LEU A 85 -1.09 3.59 12.72
CA LEU A 85 -0.01 3.47 13.71
C LEU A 85 -0.42 4.00 15.08
N ILE A 86 -1.10 5.15 15.15
CA ILE A 86 -1.61 5.71 16.40
C ILE A 86 -2.62 4.76 17.05
N ASN A 87 -3.57 4.22 16.27
CA ASN A 87 -4.57 3.29 16.79
C ASN A 87 -3.91 2.00 17.32
N THR A 88 -3.00 1.41 16.57
CA THR A 88 -2.23 0.23 16.99
C THR A 88 -1.43 0.50 18.26
N SER A 89 -0.74 1.64 18.33
CA SER A 89 0.01 2.01 19.54
C SER A 89 -0.90 2.19 20.75
N THR A 90 -2.08 2.77 20.55
CA THR A 90 -3.09 2.93 21.61
C THR A 90 -3.61 1.56 22.08
N GLU A 91 -3.83 0.63 21.16
CA GLU A 91 -4.28 -0.72 21.50
C GLU A 91 -3.22 -1.49 22.27
N VAL A 92 -1.95 -1.43 21.85
CA VAL A 92 -0.82 -2.02 22.59
C VAL A 92 -0.74 -1.44 24.00
N LEU A 93 -0.85 -0.11 24.13
CA LEU A 93 -0.84 0.58 25.41
C LEU A 93 -1.99 0.10 26.32
N THR A 94 -3.20 0.03 25.78
CA THR A 94 -4.39 -0.39 26.53
C THR A 94 -4.23 -1.82 27.06
N ARG A 95 -3.83 -2.76 26.19
CA ARG A 95 -3.58 -4.16 26.57
C ARG A 95 -2.48 -4.29 27.63
N GLY A 96 -1.45 -3.45 27.55
CA GLY A 96 -0.38 -3.41 28.56
C GLY A 96 -0.89 -2.98 29.94
N TYR A 97 -1.76 -1.98 30.00
CA TYR A 97 -2.39 -1.55 31.26
C TYR A 97 -3.40 -2.54 31.83
N GLU A 98 -4.15 -3.23 30.97
CA GLU A 98 -5.12 -4.24 31.39
C GLU A 98 -4.46 -5.47 32.04
N GLY A 99 -3.20 -5.77 31.66
CA GLY A 99 -2.44 -6.87 32.23
C GLY A 99 -3.08 -8.25 32.03
N SER A 100 -4.00 -8.38 31.08
CA SER A 100 -4.79 -9.58 30.82
C SER A 100 -4.05 -10.65 30.02
N SER A 101 -2.95 -10.27 29.36
CA SER A 101 -2.15 -11.15 28.49
C SER A 101 -0.76 -11.36 29.07
N SER A 102 -0.09 -12.46 28.68
CA SER A 102 1.34 -12.60 28.96
C SER A 102 2.16 -11.52 28.26
N ILE A 103 3.36 -11.22 28.76
CA ILE A 103 4.24 -10.25 28.10
C ILE A 103 4.61 -10.70 26.69
N ASP A 104 4.79 -12.00 26.48
CA ASP A 104 5.14 -12.58 25.17
C ASP A 104 3.99 -12.42 24.18
N ASP A 105 2.75 -12.67 24.59
CA ASP A 105 1.55 -12.45 23.75
C ASP A 105 1.39 -10.97 23.35
N LEU A 106 1.70 -10.05 24.28
CA LEU A 106 1.64 -8.61 24.01
C LEU A 106 2.72 -8.18 23.02
N LEU A 107 3.94 -8.69 23.16
CA LEU A 107 5.04 -8.43 22.23
C LEU A 107 4.73 -8.97 20.84
N ASP A 108 4.24 -10.20 20.73
CA ASP A 108 3.82 -10.83 19.49
C ASP A 108 2.69 -10.05 18.80
N PHE A 109 1.74 -9.54 19.58
CA PHE A 109 0.67 -8.69 19.05
C PHE A 109 1.22 -7.38 18.50
N ALA A 110 2.10 -6.71 19.25
CA ALA A 110 2.70 -5.45 18.84
C ALA A 110 3.51 -5.61 17.56
N GLU A 111 4.36 -6.64 17.49
CA GLU A 111 5.18 -6.96 16.31
C GLU A 111 4.29 -7.20 15.08
N ARG A 112 3.33 -8.13 15.16
CA ARG A 112 2.44 -8.45 14.05
C ARG A 112 1.64 -7.25 13.57
N SER A 113 1.15 -6.43 14.48
CA SER A 113 0.33 -5.26 14.13
C SER A 113 1.16 -4.18 13.42
N VAL A 114 2.35 -3.88 13.93
CA VAL A 114 3.28 -2.91 13.29
C VAL A 114 3.78 -3.44 11.94
N PHE A 115 4.11 -4.73 11.86
CA PHE A 115 4.55 -5.36 10.62
C PHE A 115 3.44 -5.35 9.55
N GLY A 116 2.18 -5.58 9.94
CA GLY A 116 1.02 -5.48 9.06
C GLY A 116 0.90 -4.10 8.39
N ILE A 117 1.12 -3.01 9.16
CA ILE A 117 1.12 -1.64 8.63
C ILE A 117 2.23 -1.46 7.58
N VAL A 118 3.42 -2.00 7.84
CA VAL A 118 4.56 -1.91 6.92
C VAL A 118 4.31 -2.72 5.65
N GLN A 119 3.81 -3.95 5.76
CA GLN A 119 3.48 -4.79 4.61
C GLN A 119 2.37 -4.18 3.75
N GLY A 120 1.29 -3.68 4.34
CA GLY A 120 0.23 -3.00 3.60
C GLY A 120 0.73 -1.78 2.79
N LYS A 121 1.89 -1.22 3.16
CA LYS A 121 2.60 -0.21 2.38
C LYS A 121 3.31 -0.79 1.15
N LEU A 122 3.85 -2.01 1.26
CA LEU A 122 4.64 -2.69 0.21
C LEU A 122 3.74 -3.37 -0.84
N ASP A 123 2.65 -4.01 -0.43
CA ASP A 123 1.79 -4.83 -1.30
C ASP A 123 1.06 -4.04 -2.41
N ARG A 124 1.11 -2.72 -2.40
CA ARG A 124 0.43 -1.86 -3.38
C ARG A 124 1.36 -1.17 -4.37
N SER A 125 2.64 -1.42 -4.32
CA SER A 125 3.57 -0.91 -5.32
C SER A 125 3.71 -1.91 -6.46
N PHE A 126 2.81 -1.84 -7.47
CA PHE A 126 3.10 -2.40 -8.77
C PHE A 126 4.37 -1.74 -9.30
N THR A 127 5.45 -2.49 -9.33
CA THR A 127 6.68 -2.02 -9.98
C THR A 127 6.48 -2.14 -11.49
N PRO A 128 6.58 -1.05 -12.26
CA PRO A 128 6.48 -1.13 -13.71
C PRO A 128 7.49 -2.15 -14.24
N ILE A 129 7.02 -3.07 -15.07
CA ILE A 129 7.87 -4.14 -15.62
C ILE A 129 9.12 -3.59 -16.31
N ASN A 130 9.03 -2.40 -16.89
CA ASN A 130 10.16 -1.72 -17.53
C ASN A 130 11.32 -1.41 -16.57
N SER A 131 11.06 -1.14 -15.27
CA SER A 131 12.12 -0.93 -14.28
C SER A 131 12.78 -2.25 -13.92
N ILE A 132 11.99 -3.33 -13.76
CA ILE A 132 12.51 -4.68 -13.49
C ILE A 132 13.36 -5.17 -14.65
N ILE A 133 12.90 -4.98 -15.90
CA ILE A 133 13.65 -5.35 -17.10
C ILE A 133 14.98 -4.60 -17.17
N LYS A 134 15.00 -3.30 -16.90
CA LYS A 134 16.25 -2.52 -16.90
C LYS A 134 17.25 -3.03 -15.86
N GLU A 135 16.78 -3.24 -14.62
CA GLU A 135 17.63 -3.78 -13.55
C GLU A 135 18.16 -5.18 -13.91
N SER A 136 17.31 -6.03 -14.50
CA SER A 136 17.71 -7.37 -14.93
C SER A 136 18.73 -7.32 -16.07
N LEU A 137 18.56 -6.44 -17.06
CA LEU A 137 19.52 -6.26 -18.15
C LEU A 137 20.85 -5.70 -17.64
N ASP A 138 20.83 -4.73 -16.73
CA ASP A 138 22.03 -4.20 -16.10
C ASP A 138 22.77 -5.28 -15.29
N LEU A 139 22.03 -6.16 -14.62
CA LEU A 139 22.59 -7.29 -13.89
C LEU A 139 23.25 -8.28 -14.84
N VAL A 140 22.56 -8.66 -15.92
CA VAL A 140 23.10 -9.57 -16.95
C VAL A 140 24.36 -8.96 -17.60
N ASP A 141 24.36 -7.67 -17.93
CA ASP A 141 25.53 -6.99 -18.49
C ASP A 141 26.71 -6.96 -17.51
N LYS A 142 26.45 -6.73 -16.21
CA LYS A 142 27.47 -6.80 -15.15
C LYS A 142 28.02 -8.21 -14.99
N LEU A 143 27.17 -9.24 -15.00
CA LEU A 143 27.60 -10.64 -14.90
C LEU A 143 28.39 -11.08 -16.13
N SER A 144 27.97 -10.67 -17.33
CA SER A 144 28.68 -10.97 -18.58
C SER A 144 30.09 -10.36 -18.63
N LYS A 145 30.29 -9.22 -17.98
CA LYS A 145 31.62 -8.55 -17.92
C LYS A 145 32.53 -9.11 -16.81
N ARG A 146 31.99 -9.86 -15.85
CA ARG A 146 32.78 -10.56 -14.84
C ARG A 146 33.43 -11.80 -15.45
N LYS A 147 34.73 -11.94 -15.30
CA LYS A 147 35.51 -13.13 -15.72
C LYS A 147 35.57 -14.18 -14.60
N GLU A 148 34.99 -13.93 -13.46
CA GLU A 148 34.99 -14.82 -12.30
C GLU A 148 33.82 -15.78 -12.38
N HIS A 149 34.09 -17.08 -12.20
CA HIS A 149 33.09 -18.15 -12.20
C HIS A 149 32.13 -18.04 -10.99
N ILE A 150 32.58 -17.46 -9.87
CA ILE A 150 31.82 -17.32 -8.64
C ILE A 150 31.10 -15.99 -8.68
N THR A 151 29.77 -16.02 -8.78
CA THR A 151 28.92 -14.82 -8.83
C THR A 151 28.40 -14.40 -7.46
N GLY A 152 28.32 -15.35 -6.52
CA GLY A 152 27.90 -15.16 -5.15
C GLY A 152 29.07 -15.01 -4.16
N VAL A 153 28.78 -15.21 -2.87
CA VAL A 153 29.79 -15.23 -1.80
C VAL A 153 30.48 -16.60 -1.81
N PRO A 154 31.80 -16.67 -2.00
CA PRO A 154 32.52 -17.95 -2.01
C PRO A 154 32.46 -18.61 -0.63
N THR A 155 32.21 -19.91 -0.62
CA THR A 155 32.20 -20.72 0.62
C THR A 155 33.61 -21.14 1.06
N GLY A 156 34.57 -21.10 0.14
CA GLY A 156 35.94 -21.56 0.35
C GLY A 156 36.14 -23.06 0.04
N PHE A 157 35.07 -23.78 -0.33
CA PHE A 157 35.13 -25.14 -0.82
C PHE A 157 35.05 -25.13 -2.34
N TYR A 158 36.17 -25.32 -3.05
CA TYR A 158 36.26 -25.12 -4.49
C TYR A 158 35.24 -25.91 -5.27
N ASP A 159 35.06 -27.21 -4.96
CA ASP A 159 34.11 -28.07 -5.65
C ASP A 159 32.65 -27.63 -5.45
N LEU A 160 32.33 -27.10 -4.28
CA LEU A 160 31.00 -26.56 -3.98
C LEU A 160 30.78 -25.25 -4.70
N ASP A 161 31.74 -24.35 -4.65
CA ASP A 161 31.70 -23.06 -5.30
C ASP A 161 31.61 -23.18 -6.83
N ASP A 162 32.24 -24.19 -7.42
CA ASP A 162 32.14 -24.50 -8.85
C ASP A 162 30.72 -24.96 -9.26
N ILE A 163 30.05 -25.72 -8.38
CA ILE A 163 28.68 -26.22 -8.63
C ILE A 163 27.63 -25.15 -8.40
N THR A 164 27.77 -24.34 -7.32
CA THR A 164 26.77 -23.38 -6.88
C THR A 164 27.00 -21.97 -7.39
N ALA A 165 28.17 -21.69 -7.95
CA ALA A 165 28.68 -20.35 -8.25
C ALA A 165 28.73 -19.42 -6.98
N GLY A 166 28.90 -20.03 -5.80
CA GLY A 166 28.84 -19.35 -4.50
C GLY A 166 27.40 -19.14 -3.97
N LEU A 167 27.29 -18.70 -2.71
CA LEU A 167 25.99 -18.41 -2.07
C LEU A 167 25.37 -17.17 -2.67
N GLN A 168 24.15 -17.28 -3.21
CA GLN A 168 23.46 -16.18 -3.85
C GLN A 168 22.59 -15.38 -2.85
N PRO A 169 22.36 -14.08 -3.08
CA PRO A 169 21.37 -13.33 -2.33
C PRO A 169 20.00 -14.01 -2.37
N SER A 170 19.33 -14.13 -1.23
CA SER A 170 18.04 -14.82 -1.04
C SER A 170 18.10 -16.35 -0.95
N ASP A 171 19.27 -16.98 -0.99
CA ASP A 171 19.39 -18.40 -0.72
C ASP A 171 19.21 -18.68 0.78
N LEU A 172 18.41 -19.70 1.11
CA LEU A 172 18.32 -20.26 2.45
C LEU A 172 19.26 -21.46 2.52
N VAL A 173 20.30 -21.32 3.33
CA VAL A 173 21.27 -22.41 3.58
C VAL A 173 21.03 -22.95 4.98
N VAL A 174 20.68 -24.25 5.08
CA VAL A 174 20.43 -24.96 6.35
C VAL A 174 21.53 -26.00 6.57
#